data_194dfe58e3d17f8985b916e08eb7ce5a
#
_entry.id   194dfe58e3d17f8985b916e08eb7ce5a
#
_cell.length_a   1.000
_cell.length_b   1.000
_cell.length_c   1.000
_cell.angle_alpha   90.00
_cell.angle_beta   90.00
_cell.angle_gamma   90.00
#
_symmetry.space_group_name_H-M   'P 1'
#
loop_
_entity.id
_entity.type
_entity.pdbx_description
1 polymer ?
#
loop_
_entity_poly.entity_id
_entity_poly.type
_entity_poly.pdbx_seq_one_letter_code
_entity_poly.pdbx_strand_id
1 'polypeptide(L)'
;MDLQLKGKTAIVTAATAGIGLAIAKTLAKEGTDVIITGRTQDKLAAAVAEIEANAPLGKVCGFLADLSTSEGVETLISQHPYTDILVNNFGYYEAKPFTEITDEDWWHMLNVNVMSGVRLSRHYFPKMLENNWGRVIFMSSEVGAFTPPDMVHYGVSKSALLAVSRGMAELTKGTGVTVNSVLPSATRSEGIMDYLRQTAPRPDMTDQQIEAHFFETYRPSSLIARMIEADEIASMVALLASPLGSASNGAAVRVEGGTFRSIL
;
A
#
# COMPACT_ATOMS: atom_id res chain seq x y z
N MET A 1 -17.01 -0.04 15.65
CA MET A 1 -17.81 -0.33 14.43
C MET A 1 -17.43 -1.75 14.03
N ASP A 2 -18.37 -2.60 13.74
CA ASP A 2 -18.08 -3.94 13.20
C ASP A 2 -17.89 -3.80 11.68
N LEU A 3 -16.70 -4.10 11.19
CA LEU A 3 -16.38 -4.02 9.76
C LEU A 3 -16.85 -5.25 8.97
N GLN A 4 -17.42 -6.27 9.62
CA GLN A 4 -17.95 -7.49 9.00
C GLN A 4 -16.91 -8.25 8.16
N LEU A 5 -15.65 -8.24 8.62
CA LEU A 5 -14.52 -8.88 7.94
C LEU A 5 -14.21 -10.29 8.45
N LYS A 6 -14.89 -10.73 9.52
CA LYS A 6 -14.67 -12.05 10.13
C LYS A 6 -14.87 -13.17 9.11
N GLY A 7 -13.89 -14.06 9.01
CA GLY A 7 -13.90 -15.22 8.11
C GLY A 7 -13.56 -14.90 6.65
N LYS A 8 -13.22 -13.66 6.33
CA LYS A 8 -12.63 -13.30 5.05
C LYS A 8 -11.14 -13.64 5.01
N THR A 9 -10.60 -13.80 3.81
CA THR A 9 -9.17 -13.99 3.58
C THR A 9 -8.57 -12.77 2.91
N ALA A 10 -7.38 -12.36 3.35
CA ALA A 10 -6.67 -11.24 2.77
C ALA A 10 -5.22 -11.59 2.43
N ILE A 11 -4.73 -11.11 1.29
CA ILE A 11 -3.31 -11.04 0.97
C ILE A 11 -2.88 -9.58 1.06
N VAL A 12 -1.88 -9.31 1.91
CA VAL A 12 -1.25 -7.99 2.03
C VAL A 12 0.21 -8.10 1.59
N THR A 13 0.54 -7.48 0.47
CA THR A 13 1.89 -7.60 -0.09
C THR A 13 2.88 -6.64 0.58
N ALA A 14 4.14 -7.09 0.75
CA ALA A 14 5.22 -6.34 1.44
C ALA A 14 4.80 -5.84 2.83
N ALA A 15 4.26 -6.73 3.66
CA ALA A 15 3.65 -6.37 4.95
C ALA A 15 4.55 -6.70 6.15
N THR A 16 5.87 -6.67 5.98
CA THR A 16 6.84 -6.91 7.07
C THR A 16 7.18 -5.66 7.89
N ALA A 17 6.70 -4.49 7.46
CA ALA A 17 6.91 -3.21 8.16
C ALA A 17 5.92 -2.13 7.66
N GLY A 18 5.90 -0.98 8.32
CA GLY A 18 5.23 0.24 7.88
C GLY A 18 3.74 0.04 7.59
N ILE A 19 3.27 0.65 6.50
CA ILE A 19 1.84 0.64 6.11
C ILE A 19 1.30 -0.78 5.94
N GLY A 20 2.04 -1.66 5.25
CA GLY A 20 1.61 -3.03 5.01
C GLY A 20 1.41 -3.83 6.31
N LEU A 21 2.31 -3.68 7.27
CA LEU A 21 2.21 -4.32 8.59
C LEU A 21 1.00 -3.79 9.38
N ALA A 22 0.79 -2.47 9.39
CA ALA A 22 -0.36 -1.86 10.05
C ALA A 22 -1.69 -2.33 9.43
N ILE A 23 -1.77 -2.43 8.10
CA ILE A 23 -2.93 -2.98 7.40
C ILE A 23 -3.18 -4.43 7.82
N ALA A 24 -2.14 -5.26 7.81
CA ALA A 24 -2.25 -6.67 8.18
C ALA A 24 -2.73 -6.85 9.63
N LYS A 25 -2.19 -6.06 10.59
CA LYS A 25 -2.65 -6.02 11.98
C LYS A 25 -4.12 -5.66 12.10
N THR A 26 -4.52 -4.59 11.40
CA THR A 26 -5.91 -4.09 11.46
C THR A 26 -6.89 -5.13 10.90
N LEU A 27 -6.60 -5.72 9.74
CA LEU A 27 -7.44 -6.75 9.14
C LEU A 27 -7.52 -8.01 10.03
N ALA A 28 -6.40 -8.46 10.57
CA ALA A 28 -6.37 -9.63 11.47
C ALA A 28 -7.16 -9.38 12.77
N LYS A 29 -7.10 -8.17 13.31
CA LYS A 29 -7.89 -7.75 14.49
C LYS A 29 -9.40 -7.75 14.21
N GLU A 30 -9.80 -7.46 12.98
CA GLU A 30 -11.19 -7.49 12.52
C GLU A 30 -11.67 -8.92 12.13
N GLY A 31 -10.84 -9.96 12.35
CA GLY A 31 -11.19 -11.36 12.14
C GLY A 31 -10.93 -11.90 10.73
N THR A 32 -10.15 -11.17 9.93
CA THR A 32 -9.70 -11.64 8.61
C THR A 32 -8.52 -12.58 8.76
N ASP A 33 -8.51 -13.71 8.04
CA ASP A 33 -7.33 -14.55 7.89
C ASP A 33 -6.36 -13.87 6.92
N VAL A 34 -5.17 -13.50 7.42
CA VAL A 34 -4.23 -12.63 6.67
C VAL A 34 -2.99 -13.39 6.26
N ILE A 35 -2.66 -13.32 4.98
CA ILE A 35 -1.39 -13.76 4.40
C ILE A 35 -0.55 -12.50 4.15
N ILE A 36 0.60 -12.39 4.82
CA ILE A 36 1.55 -11.32 4.57
C ILE A 36 2.71 -11.83 3.72
N THR A 37 3.22 -10.99 2.81
CA THR A 37 4.40 -11.35 2.02
C THR A 37 5.62 -10.52 2.41
N GLY A 38 6.80 -11.14 2.30
CA GLY A 38 8.10 -10.52 2.52
C GLY A 38 9.20 -11.21 1.73
N ARG A 39 10.37 -10.55 1.61
CA ARG A 39 11.53 -11.06 0.87
C ARG A 39 12.60 -11.72 1.75
N THR A 40 12.53 -11.54 3.05
CA THR A 40 13.49 -12.10 4.00
C THR A 40 12.76 -12.83 5.10
N GLN A 41 13.24 -14.04 5.42
CA GLN A 41 12.60 -14.94 6.39
C GLN A 41 12.50 -14.33 7.78
N ASP A 42 13.58 -13.71 8.25
CA ASP A 42 13.62 -13.15 9.61
C ASP A 42 12.63 -12.01 9.82
N LYS A 43 12.57 -11.08 8.84
CA LYS A 43 11.60 -9.96 8.88
C LYS A 43 10.16 -10.46 8.78
N LEU A 44 9.95 -11.50 7.98
CA LEU A 44 8.62 -12.09 7.81
C LEU A 44 8.16 -12.78 9.11
N ALA A 45 9.03 -13.57 9.72
CA ALA A 45 8.75 -14.24 11.00
C ALA A 45 8.50 -13.22 12.13
N ALA A 46 9.32 -12.18 12.21
CA ALA A 46 9.13 -11.11 13.19
C ALA A 46 7.78 -10.38 13.00
N ALA A 47 7.39 -10.09 11.75
CA ALA A 47 6.11 -9.44 11.46
C ALA A 47 4.91 -10.34 11.81
N VAL A 48 4.96 -11.64 11.51
CA VAL A 48 3.93 -12.61 11.93
C VAL A 48 3.80 -12.62 13.44
N ALA A 49 4.92 -12.77 14.16
CA ALA A 49 4.93 -12.78 15.62
C ALA A 49 4.38 -11.47 16.22
N GLU A 50 4.70 -10.33 15.62
CA GLU A 50 4.18 -9.02 16.04
C GLU A 50 2.66 -8.89 15.83
N ILE A 51 2.12 -9.42 14.72
CA ILE A 51 0.68 -9.42 14.49
C ILE A 51 -0.01 -10.36 15.50
N GLU A 52 0.53 -11.55 15.72
CA GLU A 52 0.00 -12.54 16.68
C GLU A 52 0.00 -12.02 18.11
N ALA A 53 1.03 -11.27 18.52
CA ALA A 53 1.11 -10.64 19.84
C ALA A 53 0.02 -9.59 20.09
N ASN A 54 -0.59 -9.04 19.04
CA ASN A 54 -1.72 -8.10 19.14
C ASN A 54 -3.09 -8.81 19.25
N ALA A 55 -3.12 -10.10 19.59
CA ALA A 55 -4.30 -10.91 19.79
C ALA A 55 -5.32 -10.81 18.62
N PRO A 56 -4.93 -11.21 17.41
CA PRO A 56 -5.81 -11.16 16.25
C PRO A 56 -6.98 -12.12 16.42
N LEU A 57 -8.12 -11.77 15.82
CA LEU A 57 -9.28 -12.67 15.75
C LEU A 57 -9.19 -13.63 14.54
N GLY A 58 -8.44 -13.24 13.51
CA GLY A 58 -8.14 -14.06 12.33
C GLY A 58 -6.76 -14.73 12.44
N LYS A 59 -6.53 -15.71 11.58
CA LYS A 59 -5.22 -16.39 11.46
C LYS A 59 -4.25 -15.49 10.68
N VAL A 60 -2.95 -15.65 10.96
CA VAL A 60 -1.90 -14.95 10.25
C VAL A 60 -0.87 -15.95 9.75
N CYS A 61 -0.45 -15.81 8.49
CA CYS A 61 0.69 -16.55 7.98
C CYS A 61 1.60 -15.67 7.13
N GLY A 62 2.90 -15.99 7.18
CA GLY A 62 3.91 -15.33 6.36
C GLY A 62 4.21 -16.15 5.11
N PHE A 63 4.34 -15.49 3.96
CA PHE A 63 4.74 -16.09 2.71
C PHE A 63 6.00 -15.41 2.14
N LEU A 64 7.07 -16.19 2.00
CA LEU A 64 8.35 -15.70 1.48
C LEU A 64 8.31 -15.68 -0.06
N ALA A 65 8.30 -14.49 -0.65
CA ALA A 65 8.36 -14.32 -2.11
C ALA A 65 8.91 -12.95 -2.50
N ASP A 66 9.61 -12.91 -3.63
CA ASP A 66 9.90 -11.66 -4.34
C ASP A 66 8.85 -11.42 -5.42
N LEU A 67 7.90 -10.56 -5.12
CA LEU A 67 6.79 -10.23 -6.03
C LEU A 67 7.19 -9.29 -7.19
N SER A 68 8.45 -8.86 -7.26
CA SER A 68 8.98 -8.20 -8.46
C SER A 68 9.16 -9.18 -9.62
N THR A 69 9.25 -10.48 -9.34
CA THR A 69 9.44 -11.55 -10.31
C THR A 69 8.13 -12.27 -10.64
N SER A 70 8.01 -12.81 -11.85
CA SER A 70 6.88 -13.66 -12.22
C SER A 70 6.86 -14.95 -11.41
N GLU A 71 8.03 -15.54 -11.14
CA GLU A 71 8.19 -16.77 -10.37
C GLU A 71 7.69 -16.61 -8.92
N GLY A 72 8.04 -15.48 -8.25
CA GLY A 72 7.56 -15.20 -6.90
C GLY A 72 6.04 -15.03 -6.84
N VAL A 73 5.46 -14.40 -7.87
CA VAL A 73 4.00 -14.29 -8.01
C VAL A 73 3.35 -15.65 -8.23
N GLU A 74 3.88 -16.46 -9.17
CA GLU A 74 3.36 -17.80 -9.47
C GLU A 74 3.42 -18.73 -8.25
N THR A 75 4.50 -18.64 -7.46
CA THR A 75 4.65 -19.41 -6.24
C THR A 75 3.57 -19.02 -5.20
N LEU A 76 3.31 -17.74 -5.01
CA LEU A 76 2.24 -17.26 -4.12
C LEU A 76 0.87 -17.76 -4.59
N ILE A 77 0.57 -17.61 -5.87
CA ILE A 77 -0.70 -18.01 -6.48
C ILE A 77 -0.94 -19.53 -6.35
N SER A 78 0.11 -20.34 -6.53
CA SER A 78 -0.01 -21.80 -6.46
C SER A 78 -0.37 -22.31 -5.06
N GLN A 79 0.16 -21.66 -4.02
CA GLN A 79 -0.10 -22.04 -2.63
C GLN A 79 -1.34 -21.34 -2.03
N HIS A 80 -1.67 -20.16 -2.53
CA HIS A 80 -2.83 -19.38 -2.11
C HIS A 80 -3.68 -19.00 -3.33
N PRO A 81 -4.40 -19.96 -3.94
CA PRO A 81 -5.07 -19.76 -5.23
C PRO A 81 -6.30 -18.85 -5.16
N TYR A 82 -6.74 -18.46 -3.96
CA TYR A 82 -7.89 -17.60 -3.73
C TYR A 82 -7.63 -16.61 -2.59
N THR A 83 -8.22 -15.43 -2.70
CA THR A 83 -8.34 -14.46 -1.60
C THR A 83 -9.58 -13.59 -1.81
N ASP A 84 -10.23 -13.19 -0.72
CA ASP A 84 -11.35 -12.24 -0.74
C ASP A 84 -10.84 -10.80 -0.91
N ILE A 85 -9.72 -10.48 -0.29
CA ILE A 85 -9.15 -9.13 -0.22
C ILE A 85 -7.71 -9.18 -0.71
N LEU A 86 -7.39 -8.35 -1.70
CA LEU A 86 -6.03 -8.19 -2.21
C LEU A 86 -5.57 -6.76 -1.98
N VAL A 87 -4.59 -6.56 -1.09
CA VAL A 87 -3.94 -5.28 -0.87
C VAL A 87 -2.58 -5.28 -1.55
N ASN A 88 -2.50 -4.62 -2.70
CA ASN A 88 -1.29 -4.42 -3.48
C ASN A 88 -0.48 -3.27 -2.87
N ASN A 89 0.28 -3.58 -1.81
CA ASN A 89 1.11 -2.62 -1.09
C ASN A 89 2.60 -2.69 -1.48
N PHE A 90 3.03 -3.75 -2.18
CA PHE A 90 4.43 -3.89 -2.60
C PHE A 90 4.87 -2.73 -3.50
N GLY A 91 6.00 -2.11 -3.16
CA GLY A 91 6.57 -1.02 -3.92
C GLY A 91 7.79 -0.43 -3.25
N TYR A 92 8.50 0.43 -3.97
CA TYR A 92 9.59 1.25 -3.45
C TYR A 92 9.53 2.66 -4.07
N TYR A 93 10.26 3.57 -3.48
CA TYR A 93 10.40 4.93 -3.98
C TYR A 93 11.89 5.28 -4.08
N GLU A 94 12.18 6.17 -5.01
CA GLU A 94 13.51 6.72 -5.21
C GLU A 94 13.38 8.17 -5.68
N ALA A 95 14.21 9.05 -5.12
CA ALA A 95 14.38 10.41 -5.62
C ALA A 95 15.65 10.43 -6.49
N LYS A 96 15.53 10.93 -7.73
CA LYS A 96 16.63 11.00 -8.69
C LYS A 96 16.38 12.10 -9.71
N PRO A 97 17.39 12.93 -10.07
CA PRO A 97 17.26 13.93 -11.13
C PRO A 97 16.77 13.28 -12.43
N PHE A 98 15.83 13.90 -13.12
CA PHE A 98 15.19 13.30 -14.32
C PHE A 98 16.22 12.86 -15.37
N THR A 99 17.27 13.66 -15.59
CA THR A 99 18.31 13.37 -16.59
C THR A 99 19.24 12.21 -16.21
N GLU A 100 19.17 11.74 -14.96
CA GLU A 100 19.99 10.64 -14.44
C GLU A 100 19.21 9.33 -14.33
N ILE A 101 17.89 9.37 -14.57
CA ILE A 101 17.02 8.17 -14.54
C ILE A 101 17.29 7.36 -15.81
N THR A 102 17.90 6.20 -15.67
CA THR A 102 18.17 5.30 -16.79
C THR A 102 16.94 4.50 -17.21
N ASP A 103 16.97 3.87 -18.39
CA ASP A 103 15.91 2.97 -18.84
C ASP A 103 15.73 1.79 -17.87
N GLU A 104 16.82 1.30 -17.28
CA GLU A 104 16.80 0.23 -16.27
C GLU A 104 16.07 0.68 -14.99
N ASP A 105 16.30 1.91 -14.53
CA ASP A 105 15.57 2.49 -13.38
C ASP A 105 14.06 2.57 -13.68
N TRP A 106 13.69 3.01 -14.89
CA TRP A 106 12.30 3.06 -15.34
C TRP A 106 11.66 1.69 -15.33
N TRP A 107 12.30 0.69 -15.96
CA TRP A 107 11.75 -0.66 -16.00
C TRP A 107 11.68 -1.31 -14.64
N HIS A 108 12.69 -1.10 -13.79
CA HIS A 108 12.69 -1.59 -12.43
C HIS A 108 11.52 -0.99 -11.62
N MET A 109 11.35 0.35 -11.67
CA MET A 109 10.27 1.05 -10.98
C MET A 109 8.88 0.54 -11.41
N LEU A 110 8.66 0.42 -12.71
CA LEU A 110 7.39 -0.08 -13.25
C LEU A 110 7.17 -1.56 -12.91
N ASN A 111 8.20 -2.38 -12.98
CA ASN A 111 8.08 -3.81 -12.67
C ASN A 111 7.73 -4.05 -11.20
N VAL A 112 8.39 -3.33 -10.28
CA VAL A 112 8.14 -3.45 -8.84
C VAL A 112 6.79 -2.84 -8.47
N ASN A 113 6.55 -1.57 -8.82
CA ASN A 113 5.39 -0.84 -8.30
C ASN A 113 4.09 -1.15 -9.03
N VAL A 114 4.15 -1.48 -10.32
CA VAL A 114 2.95 -1.67 -11.14
C VAL A 114 2.72 -3.14 -11.46
N MET A 115 3.71 -3.79 -12.07
CA MET A 115 3.51 -5.14 -12.58
C MET A 115 3.30 -6.20 -11.50
N SER A 116 3.83 -6.01 -10.31
CA SER A 116 3.54 -6.89 -9.16
C SER A 116 2.04 -6.95 -8.86
N GLY A 117 1.40 -5.78 -8.72
CA GLY A 117 -0.03 -5.68 -8.46
C GLY A 117 -0.89 -6.13 -9.66
N VAL A 118 -0.45 -5.83 -10.90
CA VAL A 118 -1.12 -6.28 -12.12
C VAL A 118 -1.12 -7.81 -12.23
N ARG A 119 0.02 -8.47 -11.97
CA ARG A 119 0.12 -9.93 -12.04
C ARG A 119 -0.78 -10.62 -11.03
N LEU A 120 -0.77 -10.14 -9.76
CA LEU A 120 -1.65 -10.68 -8.71
C LEU A 120 -3.12 -10.44 -9.03
N SER A 121 -3.47 -9.21 -9.40
CA SER A 121 -4.86 -8.87 -9.73
C SER A 121 -5.37 -9.66 -10.92
N ARG A 122 -4.56 -9.89 -11.95
CA ARG A 122 -4.93 -10.74 -13.10
C ARG A 122 -5.35 -12.15 -12.71
N HIS A 123 -4.79 -12.68 -11.62
CA HIS A 123 -5.14 -14.02 -11.12
C HIS A 123 -6.37 -13.99 -10.20
N TYR A 124 -6.39 -13.09 -9.21
CA TYR A 124 -7.42 -13.12 -8.17
C TYR A 124 -8.74 -12.46 -8.60
N PHE A 125 -8.67 -11.40 -9.38
CA PHE A 125 -9.83 -10.60 -9.76
C PHE A 125 -10.93 -11.39 -10.50
N PRO A 126 -10.64 -12.25 -11.50
CA PRO A 126 -11.67 -13.06 -12.14
C PRO A 126 -12.41 -13.95 -11.16
N LYS A 127 -11.72 -14.55 -10.20
CA LYS A 127 -12.31 -15.40 -9.16
C LYS A 127 -13.21 -14.62 -8.19
N MET A 128 -12.83 -13.37 -7.89
CA MET A 128 -13.69 -12.46 -7.11
C MET A 128 -14.97 -12.13 -7.86
N LEU A 129 -14.90 -11.92 -9.18
CA LEU A 129 -16.08 -11.70 -10.02
C LEU A 129 -17.01 -12.94 -10.06
N GLU A 130 -16.45 -14.14 -10.23
CA GLU A 130 -17.18 -15.41 -10.22
C GLU A 130 -17.91 -15.62 -8.89
N ASN A 131 -17.29 -15.27 -7.75
CA ASN A 131 -17.87 -15.38 -6.42
C ASN A 131 -18.78 -14.18 -6.07
N ASN A 132 -18.91 -13.21 -6.96
CA ASN A 132 -19.66 -11.97 -6.75
C ASN A 132 -19.27 -11.22 -5.46
N TRP A 133 -18.02 -11.37 -5.01
CA TRP A 133 -17.47 -10.66 -3.86
C TRP A 133 -15.94 -10.56 -3.97
N GLY A 134 -15.41 -9.39 -3.71
CA GLY A 134 -13.97 -9.16 -3.65
C GLY A 134 -13.62 -7.70 -3.40
N ARG A 135 -12.40 -7.50 -2.90
CA ARG A 135 -11.83 -6.18 -2.64
C ARG A 135 -10.40 -6.14 -3.17
N VAL A 136 -10.16 -5.30 -4.15
CA VAL A 136 -8.79 -5.03 -4.64
C VAL A 136 -8.43 -3.60 -4.28
N ILE A 137 -7.34 -3.44 -3.55
CA ILE A 137 -6.87 -2.13 -3.09
C ILE A 137 -5.42 -1.96 -3.55
N PHE A 138 -5.16 -0.88 -4.29
CA PHE A 138 -3.81 -0.50 -4.71
C PHE A 138 -3.28 0.61 -3.81
N MET A 139 -2.12 0.40 -3.20
CA MET A 139 -1.43 1.45 -2.46
C MET A 139 -0.65 2.32 -3.44
N SER A 140 -1.29 3.41 -3.87
CA SER A 140 -0.66 4.45 -4.68
C SER A 140 0.13 5.42 -3.79
N SER A 141 0.08 6.70 -4.05
CA SER A 141 0.67 7.79 -3.28
C SER A 141 0.05 9.12 -3.74
N GLU A 142 0.14 10.16 -2.91
CA GLU A 142 -0.14 11.53 -3.36
C GLU A 142 0.74 11.93 -4.54
N VAL A 143 1.95 11.37 -4.62
CA VAL A 143 2.89 11.59 -5.73
C VAL A 143 2.33 11.10 -7.07
N GLY A 144 1.42 10.15 -7.07
CA GLY A 144 0.70 9.72 -8.28
C GLY A 144 -0.27 10.77 -8.82
N ALA A 145 -0.73 11.70 -7.99
CA ALA A 145 -1.60 12.81 -8.37
C ALA A 145 -0.83 14.15 -8.47
N PHE A 146 0.27 14.26 -7.73
CA PHE A 146 1.18 15.41 -7.71
C PHE A 146 2.63 14.92 -7.73
N THR A 147 3.25 14.90 -8.90
CA THR A 147 4.61 14.35 -9.07
C THR A 147 5.68 15.43 -8.82
N PRO A 148 6.50 15.31 -7.76
CA PRO A 148 7.65 16.18 -7.56
C PRO A 148 8.71 16.00 -8.67
N PRO A 149 9.49 17.04 -8.99
CA PRO A 149 10.44 17.01 -10.11
C PRO A 149 11.60 16.00 -9.93
N ASP A 150 11.91 15.64 -8.70
CA ASP A 150 12.94 14.66 -8.33
C ASP A 150 12.40 13.22 -8.18
N MET A 151 11.12 12.99 -8.41
CA MET A 151 10.46 11.68 -8.26
C MET A 151 9.64 11.28 -9.50
N VAL A 152 10.06 11.68 -10.70
CA VAL A 152 9.25 11.54 -11.92
C VAL A 152 8.88 10.09 -12.22
N HIS A 153 9.84 9.16 -12.22
CA HIS A 153 9.57 7.73 -12.50
C HIS A 153 8.71 7.08 -11.40
N TYR A 154 8.93 7.46 -10.14
CA TYR A 154 8.07 7.02 -9.04
C TYR A 154 6.63 7.56 -9.21
N GLY A 155 6.48 8.85 -9.49
CA GLY A 155 5.17 9.46 -9.72
C GLY A 155 4.42 8.80 -10.87
N VAL A 156 5.09 8.54 -12.00
CA VAL A 156 4.50 7.79 -13.13
C VAL A 156 4.03 6.40 -12.70
N SER A 157 4.84 5.67 -11.92
CA SER A 157 4.44 4.35 -11.44
C SER A 157 3.18 4.39 -10.55
N LYS A 158 3.07 5.41 -9.70
CA LYS A 158 1.90 5.59 -8.81
C LYS A 158 0.68 6.11 -9.56
N SER A 159 0.84 6.96 -10.59
CA SER A 159 -0.23 7.36 -11.51
C SER A 159 -0.75 6.15 -12.31
N ALA A 160 0.16 5.27 -12.78
CA ALA A 160 -0.22 4.06 -13.48
C ALA A 160 -1.13 3.16 -12.63
N LEU A 161 -0.87 3.04 -11.31
CA LEU A 161 -1.75 2.29 -10.41
C LEU A 161 -3.17 2.89 -10.33
N LEU A 162 -3.30 4.22 -10.37
CA LEU A 162 -4.62 4.86 -10.40
C LEU A 162 -5.38 4.48 -11.67
N ALA A 163 -4.71 4.50 -12.82
CA ALA A 163 -5.31 4.10 -14.09
C ALA A 163 -5.68 2.61 -14.12
N VAL A 164 -4.81 1.72 -13.63
CA VAL A 164 -5.10 0.28 -13.50
C VAL A 164 -6.31 0.05 -12.61
N SER A 165 -6.32 0.65 -11.42
CA SER A 165 -7.42 0.55 -10.46
C SER A 165 -8.74 1.02 -11.08
N ARG A 166 -8.75 2.18 -11.71
CA ARG A 166 -9.94 2.73 -12.35
C ARG A 166 -10.43 1.85 -13.49
N GLY A 167 -9.54 1.40 -14.37
CA GLY A 167 -9.90 0.51 -15.49
C GLY A 167 -10.47 -0.83 -15.02
N MET A 168 -9.90 -1.42 -13.96
CA MET A 168 -10.42 -2.63 -13.35
C MET A 168 -11.80 -2.43 -12.70
N ALA A 169 -12.04 -1.28 -12.07
CA ALA A 169 -13.33 -0.97 -11.45
C ALA A 169 -14.47 -0.94 -12.49
N GLU A 170 -14.23 -0.50 -13.73
CA GLU A 170 -15.25 -0.53 -14.80
C GLU A 170 -15.73 -1.96 -15.11
N LEU A 171 -14.86 -2.96 -14.90
CA LEU A 171 -15.21 -4.37 -15.11
C LEU A 171 -16.08 -4.97 -14.00
N THR A 172 -16.28 -4.26 -12.89
CA THR A 172 -17.05 -4.75 -11.73
C THR A 172 -18.53 -4.38 -11.81
N LYS A 173 -18.98 -3.73 -12.87
CA LYS A 173 -20.37 -3.23 -12.98
C LYS A 173 -21.40 -4.33 -12.71
N GLY A 174 -22.28 -4.09 -11.74
CA GLY A 174 -23.36 -5.02 -11.38
C GLY A 174 -22.92 -6.20 -10.49
N THR A 175 -21.70 -6.15 -9.96
CA THR A 175 -21.17 -7.17 -9.05
C THR A 175 -20.95 -6.64 -7.63
N GLY A 176 -20.66 -7.53 -6.68
CA GLY A 176 -20.27 -7.20 -5.31
C GLY A 176 -18.76 -6.91 -5.13
N VAL A 177 -17.99 -6.80 -6.23
CA VAL A 177 -16.54 -6.55 -6.21
C VAL A 177 -16.26 -5.05 -6.30
N THR A 178 -15.26 -4.57 -5.53
CA THR A 178 -14.77 -3.19 -5.66
C THR A 178 -13.26 -3.14 -5.87
N VAL A 179 -12.82 -2.15 -6.63
CA VAL A 179 -11.40 -1.85 -6.88
C VAL A 179 -11.14 -0.40 -6.58
N ASN A 180 -10.25 -0.12 -5.63
CA ASN A 180 -9.93 1.25 -5.21
C ASN A 180 -8.41 1.45 -5.09
N SER A 181 -7.98 2.70 -5.11
CA SER A 181 -6.64 3.12 -4.76
C SER A 181 -6.65 3.95 -3.49
N VAL A 182 -5.63 3.80 -2.65
CA VAL A 182 -5.36 4.66 -1.49
C VAL A 182 -4.10 5.46 -1.78
N LEU A 183 -4.13 6.76 -1.48
CA LEU A 183 -3.05 7.71 -1.73
C LEU A 183 -2.51 8.25 -0.41
N PRO A 184 -1.56 7.55 0.23
CA PRO A 184 -0.85 8.08 1.39
C PRO A 184 0.12 9.21 0.99
N SER A 185 0.44 10.07 1.96
CA SER A 185 1.59 10.96 1.91
C SER A 185 2.71 10.46 2.84
N ALA A 186 3.60 11.34 3.26
CA ALA A 186 4.70 11.03 4.16
C ALA A 186 4.20 10.33 5.42
N THR A 187 4.52 9.05 5.53
CA THR A 187 4.06 8.15 6.60
C THR A 187 5.21 7.79 7.49
N ARG A 188 4.99 7.88 8.81
CA ARG A 188 6.02 7.55 9.80
C ARG A 188 6.45 6.09 9.66
N SER A 189 7.73 5.90 9.44
CA SER A 189 8.40 4.61 9.46
C SER A 189 9.85 4.81 9.89
N GLU A 190 10.48 3.77 10.39
CA GLU A 190 11.89 3.83 10.77
C GLU A 190 12.75 4.30 9.59
N GLY A 191 12.53 3.75 8.40
CA GLY A 191 13.31 4.09 7.20
C GLY A 191 13.17 5.56 6.76
N ILE A 192 11.98 6.18 6.84
CA ILE A 192 11.83 7.60 6.50
C ILE A 192 12.50 8.48 7.56
N MET A 193 12.37 8.13 8.83
CA MET A 193 12.99 8.93 9.90
C MET A 193 14.52 8.85 9.83
N ASP A 194 15.08 7.70 9.54
CA ASP A 194 16.52 7.54 9.35
C ASP A 194 17.04 8.35 8.15
N TYR A 195 16.32 8.32 7.03
CA TYR A 195 16.64 9.17 5.88
C TYR A 195 16.60 10.67 6.23
N LEU A 196 15.55 11.11 6.93
CA LEU A 196 15.41 12.51 7.32
C LEU A 196 16.49 12.94 8.32
N ARG A 197 16.90 12.07 9.26
CA ARG A 197 18.04 12.36 10.16
C ARG A 197 19.34 12.52 9.40
N GLN A 198 19.60 11.67 8.39
CA GLN A 198 20.81 11.74 7.56
C GLN A 198 20.84 13.01 6.68
N THR A 199 19.69 13.51 6.27
CA THR A 199 19.55 14.70 5.39
C THR A 199 19.18 15.97 6.16
N ALA A 200 19.14 15.92 7.48
CA ALA A 200 18.81 17.05 8.33
C ALA A 200 19.81 18.22 8.13
N PRO A 201 19.33 19.47 8.09
CA PRO A 201 20.20 20.65 7.89
C PRO A 201 21.27 20.80 8.97
N ARG A 202 21.02 20.27 10.16
CA ARG A 202 21.97 20.30 11.29
C ARG A 202 21.90 18.98 12.06
N PRO A 203 23.06 18.46 12.52
CA PRO A 203 23.14 17.16 13.19
C PRO A 203 22.56 17.13 14.62
N ASP A 204 22.31 18.30 15.21
CA ASP A 204 21.79 18.46 16.58
C ASP A 204 20.26 18.58 16.65
N MET A 205 19.57 18.48 15.51
CA MET A 205 18.11 18.57 15.47
C MET A 205 17.45 17.35 16.11
N THR A 206 16.42 17.58 16.90
CA THR A 206 15.53 16.52 17.39
C THR A 206 14.63 16.00 16.26
N ASP A 207 14.10 14.79 16.39
CA ASP A 207 13.15 14.22 15.42
C ASP A 207 11.97 15.16 15.15
N GLN A 208 11.45 15.83 16.17
CA GLN A 208 10.37 16.81 16.02
C GLN A 208 10.79 18.03 15.19
N GLN A 209 12.02 18.53 15.36
CA GLN A 209 12.53 19.63 14.57
C GLN A 209 12.80 19.21 13.11
N ILE A 210 13.29 17.99 12.90
CA ILE A 210 13.49 17.41 11.58
C ILE A 210 12.16 17.27 10.85
N GLU A 211 11.15 16.74 11.53
CA GLU A 211 9.79 16.60 10.98
C GLU A 211 9.18 17.96 10.63
N ALA A 212 9.27 18.94 11.52
CA ALA A 212 8.78 20.31 11.26
C ALA A 212 9.48 20.91 10.03
N HIS A 213 10.82 20.81 9.96
CA HIS A 213 11.60 21.29 8.82
C HIS A 213 11.20 20.59 7.51
N PHE A 214 10.95 19.27 7.54
CA PHE A 214 10.48 18.53 6.38
C PHE A 214 9.16 19.07 5.85
N PHE A 215 8.19 19.32 6.73
CA PHE A 215 6.89 19.84 6.29
C PHE A 215 6.97 21.30 5.83
N GLU A 216 7.76 22.14 6.48
CA GLU A 216 7.97 23.52 6.05
C GLU A 216 8.65 23.62 4.69
N THR A 217 9.61 22.74 4.41
CA THR A 217 10.44 22.82 3.21
C THR A 217 9.90 22.03 2.04
N TYR A 218 9.51 20.77 2.27
CA TYR A 218 9.18 19.82 1.20
C TYR A 218 7.69 19.55 1.05
N ARG A 219 6.88 19.83 2.08
CA ARG A 219 5.42 19.61 2.07
C ARG A 219 4.65 20.82 2.66
N PRO A 220 4.93 22.06 2.21
CA PRO A 220 4.31 23.26 2.80
C PRO A 220 2.79 23.35 2.57
N SER A 221 2.24 22.50 1.71
CA SER A 221 0.80 22.41 1.49
C SER A 221 0.08 21.47 2.44
N SER A 222 0.80 20.65 3.21
CA SER A 222 0.18 19.72 4.15
C SER A 222 -0.64 20.46 5.21
N LEU A 223 -1.92 20.13 5.32
CA LEU A 223 -2.80 20.77 6.31
C LEU A 223 -2.59 20.22 7.71
N ILE A 224 -2.17 18.95 7.83
CA ILE A 224 -1.88 18.35 9.14
C ILE A 224 -0.47 18.64 9.63
N ALA A 225 0.46 19.05 8.74
CA ALA A 225 1.84 19.43 9.03
C ALA A 225 2.59 18.45 9.96
N ARG A 226 2.34 17.15 9.80
CA ARG A 226 3.00 16.04 10.51
C ARG A 226 3.02 14.78 9.67
N MET A 227 3.87 13.83 10.03
CA MET A 227 3.80 12.50 9.47
C MET A 227 2.44 11.84 9.75
N ILE A 228 1.95 11.08 8.78
CA ILE A 228 0.78 10.23 8.93
C ILE A 228 1.24 8.96 9.67
N GLU A 229 0.48 8.51 10.65
CA GLU A 229 0.74 7.23 11.27
C GLU A 229 0.19 6.10 10.38
N ALA A 230 0.91 4.96 10.32
CA ALA A 230 0.52 3.85 9.48
C ALA A 230 -0.90 3.32 9.80
N ASP A 231 -1.32 3.40 11.07
CA ASP A 231 -2.64 3.00 11.53
C ASP A 231 -3.77 3.90 10.99
N GLU A 232 -3.50 5.18 10.69
CA GLU A 232 -4.47 6.08 10.06
C GLU A 232 -4.79 5.61 8.64
N ILE A 233 -3.77 5.13 7.92
CA ILE A 233 -3.93 4.56 6.57
C ILE A 233 -4.60 3.19 6.65
N ALA A 234 -4.17 2.35 7.59
CA ALA A 234 -4.71 1.00 7.78
C ALA A 234 -6.21 1.02 8.09
N SER A 235 -6.68 2.00 8.87
CA SER A 235 -8.10 2.19 9.17
C SER A 235 -8.93 2.46 7.92
N MET A 236 -8.42 3.30 7.00
CA MET A 236 -9.09 3.57 5.73
C MET A 236 -9.10 2.33 4.83
N VAL A 237 -7.97 1.61 4.76
CA VAL A 237 -7.89 0.35 3.98
C VAL A 237 -8.86 -0.69 4.52
N ALA A 238 -8.96 -0.85 5.83
CA ALA A 238 -9.91 -1.79 6.44
C ALA A 238 -11.38 -1.42 6.14
N LEU A 239 -11.73 -0.13 6.14
CA LEU A 239 -13.05 0.32 5.72
C LEU A 239 -13.33 -0.02 4.25
N LEU A 240 -12.39 0.25 3.34
CA LEU A 240 -12.53 -0.09 1.91
C LEU A 240 -12.57 -1.60 1.67
N ALA A 241 -11.91 -2.39 2.51
CA ALA A 241 -11.94 -3.86 2.47
C ALA A 241 -13.26 -4.43 2.96
N SER A 242 -14.03 -3.67 3.74
CA SER A 242 -15.27 -4.13 4.35
C SER A 242 -16.48 -4.02 3.41
N PRO A 243 -17.60 -4.74 3.71
CA PRO A 243 -18.87 -4.49 3.05
C PRO A 243 -19.38 -3.06 3.23
N LEU A 244 -19.03 -2.39 4.33
CA LEU A 244 -19.43 -1.01 4.63
C LEU A 244 -18.81 0.00 3.65
N GLY A 245 -17.64 -0.33 3.04
CA GLY A 245 -16.98 0.45 2.03
C GLY A 245 -17.48 0.21 0.59
N SER A 246 -18.51 -0.62 0.39
CA SER A 246 -18.95 -1.08 -0.95
C SER A 246 -19.43 0.02 -1.89
N ALA A 247 -19.83 1.17 -1.38
CA ALA A 247 -20.20 2.34 -2.20
C ALA A 247 -18.98 3.03 -2.84
N SER A 248 -17.77 2.76 -2.34
CA SER A 248 -16.52 3.26 -2.91
C SER A 248 -16.00 2.24 -3.92
N ASN A 249 -16.11 2.56 -5.21
CA ASN A 249 -15.60 1.71 -6.30
C ASN A 249 -15.01 2.58 -7.41
N GLY A 250 -13.79 2.29 -7.82
CA GLY A 250 -13.02 3.11 -8.75
C GLY A 250 -12.52 4.43 -8.15
N ALA A 251 -12.52 4.54 -6.83
CA ALA A 251 -12.08 5.74 -6.13
C ALA A 251 -10.56 5.78 -5.94
N ALA A 252 -10.02 7.00 -5.97
CA ALA A 252 -8.69 7.36 -5.52
C ALA A 252 -8.82 8.04 -4.15
N VAL A 253 -8.74 7.25 -3.07
CA VAL A 253 -9.02 7.72 -1.71
C VAL A 253 -7.78 8.36 -1.12
N ARG A 254 -7.88 9.64 -0.82
CA ARG A 254 -6.77 10.45 -0.29
C ARG A 254 -6.66 10.27 1.21
N VAL A 255 -5.49 9.83 1.68
CA VAL A 255 -5.08 9.75 3.09
C VAL A 255 -3.71 10.42 3.20
N GLU A 256 -3.67 11.73 2.87
CA GLU A 256 -2.41 12.45 2.58
C GLU A 256 -2.30 13.78 3.36
N GLY A 257 -3.18 13.98 4.34
CA GLY A 257 -3.10 15.13 5.24
C GLY A 257 -3.34 16.48 4.58
N GLY A 258 -4.03 16.53 3.43
CA GLY A 258 -4.30 17.77 2.70
C GLY A 258 -3.10 18.31 1.92
N THR A 259 -2.10 17.46 1.63
CA THR A 259 -0.89 17.86 0.89
C THR A 259 -1.21 18.23 -0.56
N PHE A 260 -2.12 17.50 -1.20
CA PHE A 260 -2.52 17.76 -2.59
C PHE A 260 -3.66 18.78 -2.65
N ARG A 261 -3.38 19.96 -3.22
CA ARG A 261 -4.32 21.08 -3.34
C ARG A 261 -5.32 20.86 -4.48
N SER A 262 -6.31 20.02 -4.25
CA SER A 262 -7.42 19.80 -5.19
C SER A 262 -8.71 19.61 -4.41
N ILE A 263 -9.83 19.98 -5.01
CA ILE A 263 -11.17 19.69 -4.48
C ILE A 263 -11.66 18.28 -4.86
N LEU A 264 -10.97 17.61 -5.80
CA LEU A 264 -11.25 16.24 -6.26
C LEU A 264 -10.01 15.35 -6.04
#